data_81133abfe7f8720bfc95f5b0e9d0055a
#
_entry.id   81133abfe7f8720bfc95f5b0e9d0055a
#
_cell.length_a   1.000
_cell.length_b   1.000
_cell.length_c   1.000
_cell.angle_alpha   90.00
_cell.angle_beta   90.00
_cell.angle_gamma   90.00
#
_symmetry.space_group_name_H-M   'P 1'
#
loop_
_entity.id
_entity.type
_entity.pdbx_description
1 polymer ?
#
loop_
_entity_poly.entity_id
_entity_poly.type
_entity_poly.pdbx_seq_one_letter_code
_entity_poly.pdbx_strand_id
1 'polypeptide(L)'
;MKRSMITLAAAASALVLAACGSAQTVDGGTTASSTIVVGSQDYYSNEIIAEVYAQALEDAGYTVDRQMRIGQREVYMPELEAGSIDVFPEYTGNLLQYLDSDATARSTDEVYAALTGVLPQGLRALDQAPATDQDSYVVTSDFAAEHSLASIGDLAGAGPLILGGNSELETRPYGPAGLSQAYGVTVSFTPIEDSGGPLTVKALRDGDIQLANIYSSDPALADGTLTVLADPQGLFLASHVVPLASARVDDEAAAVINRVSAALEPADLVEMNRASTQEQRSASQIAREWLASKGLLS
;
A
#
# COMPACT_ATOMS: atom_id res chain seq x y z
N MET A 1 -71.52 -31.25 22.58
CA MET A 1 -72.14 -31.15 23.95
C MET A 1 -71.43 -30.04 24.72
N LYS A 2 -72.22 -29.01 25.11
CA LYS A 2 -72.08 -28.12 26.28
C LYS A 2 -70.77 -27.38 26.46
N ARG A 3 -70.62 -26.04 26.20
CA ARG A 3 -70.95 -24.90 27.09
C ARG A 3 -69.92 -24.82 28.26
N SER A 4 -69.15 -23.76 28.48
CA SER A 4 -69.67 -22.47 28.97
C SER A 4 -68.60 -21.35 28.85
N MET A 5 -69.08 -20.17 28.50
CA MET A 5 -68.48 -18.85 28.67
C MET A 5 -68.41 -18.51 30.16
N ILE A 6 -67.40 -17.81 30.61
CA ILE A 6 -67.48 -16.86 31.73
C ILE A 6 -66.63 -15.65 31.39
N THR A 7 -67.28 -14.55 31.19
CA THR A 7 -66.79 -13.14 31.19
C THR A 7 -66.70 -12.66 32.65
N LEU A 8 -65.63 -11.94 32.98
CA LEU A 8 -65.71 -10.95 34.06
C LEU A 8 -64.86 -9.73 33.74
N ALA A 9 -65.48 -8.60 33.87
CA ALA A 9 -65.00 -7.28 33.57
C ALA A 9 -64.53 -6.55 34.89
N ALA A 10 -63.86 -5.41 34.66
CA ALA A 10 -63.65 -4.25 35.55
C ALA A 10 -62.44 -4.40 36.49
N ALA A 11 -61.59 -3.40 36.69
CA ALA A 11 -61.78 -1.97 36.86
C ALA A 11 -60.49 -1.16 36.66
N ALA A 12 -60.67 0.05 36.20
CA ALA A 12 -59.69 1.08 36.06
C ALA A 12 -59.14 1.58 37.41
N SER A 13 -57.86 1.90 37.45
CA SER A 13 -57.31 2.87 38.42
C SER A 13 -56.17 3.62 37.78
N ALA A 14 -56.43 4.85 37.39
CA ALA A 14 -55.44 5.84 36.97
C ALA A 14 -54.73 6.40 38.23
N LEU A 15 -53.42 6.25 38.30
CA LEU A 15 -52.58 7.06 39.19
C LEU A 15 -51.61 7.89 38.31
N VAL A 16 -51.94 9.18 38.22
CA VAL A 16 -51.04 10.22 37.68
C VAL A 16 -50.07 10.57 38.77
N LEU A 17 -48.80 10.22 38.62
CA LEU A 17 -47.69 10.84 39.37
C LEU A 17 -46.92 11.75 38.42
N ALA A 18 -47.15 13.02 38.53
CA ALA A 18 -46.34 14.08 37.97
C ALA A 18 -45.00 14.11 38.75
N ALA A 19 -43.92 13.59 38.19
CA ALA A 19 -42.56 13.86 38.63
C ALA A 19 -41.96 14.83 37.62
N CYS A 20 -41.88 16.12 37.99
CA CYS A 20 -40.99 17.09 37.38
C CYS A 20 -39.54 16.66 37.68
N GLY A 21 -38.95 15.92 36.79
CA GLY A 21 -37.51 15.67 36.73
C GLY A 21 -36.92 16.54 35.63
N SER A 22 -36.13 17.51 36.00
CA SER A 22 -35.31 18.29 35.07
C SER A 22 -34.52 17.36 34.20
N ALA A 23 -34.86 17.31 32.90
CA ALA A 23 -34.01 16.71 31.89
C ALA A 23 -32.74 17.59 31.80
N GLN A 24 -31.67 17.18 32.50
CA GLN A 24 -30.34 17.59 32.12
C GLN A 24 -30.10 16.95 30.76
N THR A 25 -30.10 17.78 29.74
CA THR A 25 -29.51 17.45 28.48
C THR A 25 -28.01 17.21 28.76
N VAL A 26 -27.62 15.94 28.88
CA VAL A 26 -26.24 15.54 28.75
C VAL A 26 -25.92 15.74 27.26
N ASP A 27 -25.43 16.94 26.97
CA ASP A 27 -24.80 17.25 25.69
C ASP A 27 -23.41 16.57 25.72
N GLY A 28 -23.44 15.28 25.62
CA GLY A 28 -22.28 14.42 25.45
C GLY A 28 -22.33 13.90 24.02
N GLY A 29 -22.05 14.79 23.09
CA GLY A 29 -21.72 14.39 21.72
C GLY A 29 -20.40 13.63 21.71
N THR A 30 -20.39 12.39 22.19
CA THR A 30 -19.48 11.40 21.67
C THR A 30 -20.02 11.04 20.30
N THR A 31 -19.59 11.76 19.27
CA THR A 31 -19.55 11.20 17.94
C THR A 31 -18.86 9.85 18.10
N ALA A 32 -19.61 8.76 17.93
CA ALA A 32 -19.01 7.45 17.81
C ALA A 32 -18.00 7.57 16.67
N SER A 33 -16.71 7.59 17.01
CA SER A 33 -15.64 7.57 16.01
C SER A 33 -15.91 6.32 15.17
N SER A 34 -16.29 6.51 13.91
CA SER A 34 -16.47 5.39 13.01
C SER A 34 -15.12 4.69 12.93
N THR A 35 -15.11 3.36 13.09
CA THR A 35 -13.90 2.58 12.94
C THR A 35 -13.31 2.81 11.55
N ILE A 36 -12.05 3.19 11.47
CA ILE A 36 -11.29 3.34 10.22
C ILE A 36 -10.65 1.99 9.89
N VAL A 37 -10.94 1.46 8.71
CA VAL A 37 -10.34 0.21 8.24
C VAL A 37 -9.07 0.52 7.45
N VAL A 38 -7.92 0.05 7.94
CA VAL A 38 -6.62 0.20 7.27
C VAL A 38 -6.22 -1.14 6.65
N GLY A 39 -5.95 -1.14 5.35
CA GLY A 39 -5.54 -2.32 4.61
C GLY A 39 -4.10 -2.25 4.11
N SER A 40 -3.53 -3.41 3.71
CA SER A 40 -2.23 -3.50 3.05
C SER A 40 -2.20 -4.51 1.92
N GLN A 41 -1.26 -4.31 0.98
CA GLN A 41 -0.87 -5.30 -0.01
C GLN A 41 -0.21 -6.51 0.67
N ASP A 42 -0.04 -7.60 -0.08
CA ASP A 42 0.52 -8.86 0.42
C ASP A 42 2.06 -8.88 0.39
N TYR A 43 2.70 -7.85 0.96
CA TYR A 43 4.14 -7.86 1.19
C TYR A 43 4.56 -6.95 2.36
N TYR A 44 5.76 -7.22 2.89
CA TYR A 44 6.24 -6.67 4.16
C TYR A 44 6.34 -5.14 4.20
N SER A 45 6.83 -4.50 3.13
CA SER A 45 7.01 -3.05 3.08
C SER A 45 5.68 -2.32 3.20
N ASN A 46 4.68 -2.75 2.43
CA ASN A 46 3.35 -2.15 2.46
C ASN A 46 2.62 -2.39 3.78
N GLU A 47 2.77 -3.59 4.39
CA GLU A 47 2.25 -3.89 5.72
C GLU A 47 2.84 -2.97 6.79
N ILE A 48 4.15 -2.67 6.72
CA ILE A 48 4.80 -1.73 7.65
C ILE A 48 4.19 -0.33 7.52
N ILE A 49 4.03 0.18 6.28
CA ILE A 49 3.44 1.50 6.05
C ILE A 49 1.99 1.55 6.54
N ALA A 50 1.21 0.50 6.30
CA ALA A 50 -0.16 0.40 6.80
C ALA A 50 -0.22 0.42 8.34
N GLU A 51 0.70 -0.30 9.01
CA GLU A 51 0.83 -0.26 10.46
C GLU A 51 1.24 1.13 10.99
N VAL A 52 2.08 1.86 10.27
CA VAL A 52 2.43 3.25 10.60
C VAL A 52 1.18 4.13 10.58
N TYR A 53 0.36 4.06 9.53
CA TYR A 53 -0.89 4.83 9.47
C TYR A 53 -1.87 4.40 10.56
N ALA A 54 -2.04 3.10 10.79
CA ALA A 54 -2.94 2.56 11.79
C ALA A 54 -2.58 3.06 13.19
N GLN A 55 -1.31 2.97 13.59
CA GLN A 55 -0.86 3.38 14.92
C GLN A 55 -0.88 4.90 15.10
N ALA A 56 -0.60 5.69 14.06
CA ALA A 56 -0.74 7.15 14.13
C ALA A 56 -2.19 7.58 14.31
N LEU A 57 -3.14 6.91 13.64
CA LEU A 57 -4.57 7.15 13.84
C LEU A 57 -5.04 6.73 15.24
N GLU A 58 -4.57 5.59 15.77
CA GLU A 58 -4.87 5.14 17.14
C GLU A 58 -4.35 6.12 18.19
N ASP A 59 -3.13 6.63 18.02
CA ASP A 59 -2.55 7.66 18.90
C ASP A 59 -3.37 8.97 18.88
N ALA A 60 -3.96 9.30 17.73
CA ALA A 60 -4.88 10.43 17.59
C ALA A 60 -6.30 10.16 18.13
N GLY A 61 -6.57 8.95 18.66
CA GLY A 61 -7.84 8.59 19.32
C GLY A 61 -8.87 7.93 18.41
N TYR A 62 -8.51 7.55 17.18
CA TYR A 62 -9.39 6.79 16.29
C TYR A 62 -9.40 5.31 16.67
N THR A 63 -10.54 4.64 16.44
CA THR A 63 -10.60 3.17 16.46
C THR A 63 -10.20 2.65 15.09
N VAL A 64 -9.24 1.75 15.03
CA VAL A 64 -8.72 1.21 13.77
C VAL A 64 -8.94 -0.30 13.71
N ASP A 65 -9.45 -0.77 12.57
CA ASP A 65 -9.45 -2.19 12.19
C ASP A 65 -8.40 -2.42 11.11
N ARG A 66 -7.74 -3.58 11.14
CA ARG A 66 -6.61 -3.92 10.27
C ARG A 66 -6.97 -5.07 9.35
N GLN A 67 -6.87 -4.82 8.05
CA GLN A 67 -7.00 -5.84 7.01
C GLN A 67 -5.67 -5.94 6.24
N MET A 68 -4.71 -6.61 6.86
CA MET A 68 -3.36 -6.71 6.33
C MET A 68 -3.21 -7.88 5.36
N ARG A 69 -2.27 -7.74 4.40
CA ARG A 69 -1.88 -8.78 3.44
C ARG A 69 -3.05 -9.31 2.61
N ILE A 70 -3.85 -8.39 2.05
CA ILE A 70 -5.05 -8.75 1.29
C ILE A 70 -4.70 -9.42 -0.04
N GLY A 71 -3.64 -8.97 -0.71
CA GLY A 71 -3.23 -9.42 -2.03
C GLY A 71 -2.75 -8.28 -2.91
N GLN A 72 -2.80 -8.49 -4.22
CA GLN A 72 -2.43 -7.50 -5.23
C GLN A 72 -3.60 -6.58 -5.60
N ARG A 73 -3.38 -5.58 -6.46
CA ARG A 73 -4.37 -4.53 -6.82
C ARG A 73 -5.70 -5.08 -7.27
N GLU A 74 -5.68 -6.16 -8.01
CA GLU A 74 -6.89 -6.83 -8.51
C GLU A 74 -7.80 -7.33 -7.39
N VAL A 75 -7.25 -7.56 -6.19
CA VAL A 75 -8.00 -8.06 -5.01
C VAL A 75 -8.49 -6.90 -4.16
N TYR A 76 -7.64 -5.94 -3.80
CA TYR A 76 -8.01 -4.89 -2.84
C TYR A 76 -8.67 -3.65 -3.46
N MET A 77 -8.45 -3.32 -4.74
CA MET A 77 -9.09 -2.16 -5.36
C MET A 77 -10.62 -2.24 -5.33
N PRO A 78 -11.26 -3.38 -5.63
CA PRO A 78 -12.70 -3.53 -5.47
C PRO A 78 -13.20 -3.28 -4.03
N GLU A 79 -12.42 -3.66 -3.01
CA GLU A 79 -12.76 -3.44 -1.60
C GLU A 79 -12.65 -1.97 -1.19
N LEU A 80 -11.65 -1.25 -1.74
CA LEU A 80 -11.53 0.20 -1.59
C LEU A 80 -12.72 0.93 -2.23
N GLU A 81 -13.08 0.56 -3.46
CA GLU A 81 -14.22 1.14 -4.18
C GLU A 81 -15.54 0.84 -3.50
N ALA A 82 -15.69 -0.34 -2.89
CA ALA A 82 -16.86 -0.73 -2.11
C ALA A 82 -16.92 -0.04 -0.73
N GLY A 83 -15.85 0.63 -0.28
CA GLY A 83 -15.76 1.25 1.03
C GLY A 83 -15.61 0.25 2.18
N SER A 84 -15.14 -0.96 1.91
CA SER A 84 -14.76 -1.96 2.92
C SER A 84 -13.43 -1.61 3.59
N ILE A 85 -12.56 -0.87 2.88
CA ILE A 85 -11.28 -0.36 3.35
C ILE A 85 -11.31 1.17 3.25
N ASP A 86 -10.76 1.86 4.25
CA ASP A 86 -10.77 3.31 4.33
C ASP A 86 -9.44 3.96 4.03
N VAL A 87 -8.35 3.33 4.46
CA VAL A 87 -6.98 3.83 4.25
C VAL A 87 -6.11 2.70 3.70
N PHE A 88 -5.34 3.00 2.68
CA PHE A 88 -4.47 2.03 2.04
C PHE A 88 -3.18 2.68 1.53
N PRO A 89 -1.99 2.18 1.89
CA PRO A 89 -0.75 2.66 1.28
C PRO A 89 -0.64 2.18 -0.16
N GLU A 90 -0.45 3.10 -1.07
CA GLU A 90 -0.26 2.86 -2.49
C GLU A 90 0.97 3.59 -3.01
N TYR A 91 1.25 3.43 -4.30
CA TYR A 91 2.41 3.98 -4.97
C TYR A 91 1.96 4.71 -6.23
N THR A 92 2.30 6.00 -6.34
CA THR A 92 1.71 6.90 -7.33
C THR A 92 1.84 6.41 -8.76
N GLY A 93 3.02 6.00 -9.20
CA GLY A 93 3.26 5.56 -10.57
C GLY A 93 2.59 4.22 -10.89
N ASN A 94 2.71 3.26 -9.98
CA ASN A 94 2.13 1.93 -10.17
C ASN A 94 0.60 1.96 -10.20
N LEU A 95 -0.01 2.76 -9.32
CA LEU A 95 -1.46 2.92 -9.31
C LEU A 95 -1.93 3.67 -10.56
N LEU A 96 -1.22 4.72 -10.98
CA LEU A 96 -1.55 5.42 -12.22
C LEU A 96 -1.54 4.46 -13.42
N GLN A 97 -0.48 3.66 -13.60
CA GLN A 97 -0.41 2.70 -14.71
C GLN A 97 -1.45 1.56 -14.62
N TYR A 98 -1.91 1.24 -13.42
CA TYR A 98 -3.00 0.28 -13.24
C TYR A 98 -4.36 0.87 -13.68
N LEU A 99 -4.63 2.13 -13.36
CA LEU A 99 -5.89 2.82 -13.69
C LEU A 99 -5.91 3.36 -15.12
N ASP A 100 -4.75 3.77 -15.64
CA ASP A 100 -4.54 4.29 -16.99
C ASP A 100 -3.21 3.79 -17.55
N SER A 101 -3.26 2.69 -18.29
CA SER A 101 -2.07 2.05 -18.90
C SER A 101 -1.39 2.91 -19.97
N ASP A 102 -2.09 3.91 -20.51
CA ASP A 102 -1.60 4.82 -21.54
C ASP A 102 -1.03 6.13 -20.97
N ALA A 103 -0.94 6.25 -19.63
CA ALA A 103 -0.42 7.42 -18.95
C ALA A 103 0.99 7.80 -19.43
N THR A 104 1.16 9.09 -19.79
CA THR A 104 2.43 9.62 -20.31
C THR A 104 3.19 10.48 -19.30
N ALA A 105 2.62 10.72 -18.11
CA ALA A 105 3.27 11.43 -17.01
C ALA A 105 4.58 10.75 -16.61
N ARG A 106 5.63 11.52 -16.27
CA ARG A 106 6.93 10.95 -15.90
C ARG A 106 7.50 11.55 -14.62
N SER A 107 7.38 12.85 -14.42
CA SER A 107 7.84 13.49 -13.19
C SER A 107 6.90 13.24 -12.02
N THR A 108 7.40 13.33 -10.81
CA THR A 108 6.64 13.16 -9.56
C THR A 108 5.33 13.96 -9.55
N ASP A 109 5.40 15.25 -9.88
CA ASP A 109 4.24 16.14 -9.84
C ASP A 109 3.22 15.80 -10.94
N GLU A 110 3.69 15.47 -12.15
CA GLU A 110 2.82 15.06 -13.25
C GLU A 110 2.11 13.75 -12.95
N VAL A 111 2.83 12.76 -12.38
CA VAL A 111 2.27 11.46 -12.02
C VAL A 111 1.21 11.61 -10.93
N TYR A 112 1.50 12.39 -9.88
CA TYR A 112 0.53 12.64 -8.81
C TYR A 112 -0.72 13.36 -9.33
N ALA A 113 -0.54 14.41 -10.15
CA ALA A 113 -1.66 15.14 -10.76
C ALA A 113 -2.50 14.24 -11.68
N ALA A 114 -1.87 13.40 -12.51
CA ALA A 114 -2.57 12.45 -13.37
C ALA A 114 -3.33 11.41 -12.56
N LEU A 115 -2.71 10.84 -11.52
CA LEU A 115 -3.33 9.88 -10.62
C LEU A 115 -4.60 10.44 -9.99
N THR A 116 -4.53 11.65 -9.42
CA THR A 116 -5.71 12.28 -8.79
C THR A 116 -6.86 12.50 -9.76
N GLY A 117 -6.57 12.64 -11.06
CA GLY A 117 -7.57 12.81 -12.12
C GLY A 117 -8.28 11.52 -12.55
N VAL A 118 -7.71 10.34 -12.27
CA VAL A 118 -8.25 9.04 -12.73
C VAL A 118 -8.73 8.14 -11.58
N LEU A 119 -8.61 8.60 -10.34
CA LEU A 119 -9.09 7.82 -9.19
C LEU A 119 -10.59 7.53 -9.27
N PRO A 120 -11.02 6.33 -8.89
CA PRO A 120 -12.44 5.97 -8.77
C PRO A 120 -13.21 6.92 -7.84
N GLN A 121 -14.49 7.12 -8.14
CA GLN A 121 -15.35 7.98 -7.32
C GLN A 121 -15.42 7.45 -5.87
N GLY A 122 -15.26 8.35 -4.91
CA GLY A 122 -15.26 8.01 -3.48
C GLY A 122 -13.88 7.75 -2.90
N LEU A 123 -12.84 7.67 -3.74
CA LEU A 123 -11.45 7.58 -3.32
C LEU A 123 -10.72 8.90 -3.56
N ARG A 124 -9.79 9.22 -2.70
CA ARG A 124 -8.85 10.35 -2.86
C ARG A 124 -7.44 9.94 -2.50
N ALA A 125 -6.45 10.48 -3.20
CA ALA A 125 -5.07 10.43 -2.76
C ALA A 125 -4.85 11.54 -1.74
N LEU A 126 -4.23 11.19 -0.60
CA LEU A 126 -3.70 12.17 0.35
C LEU A 126 -2.28 12.58 -0.06
N ASP A 127 -1.61 13.40 0.74
CA ASP A 127 -0.28 13.89 0.39
C ASP A 127 0.72 12.74 0.23
N GLN A 128 1.40 12.70 -0.91
CA GLN A 128 2.43 11.69 -1.15
C GLN A 128 3.66 11.95 -0.28
N ALA A 129 4.35 10.89 0.12
CA ALA A 129 5.57 10.97 0.90
C ALA A 129 6.79 11.31 0.02
N PRO A 130 7.88 11.86 0.59
CA PRO A 130 9.21 11.83 -0.05
C PRO A 130 9.69 10.41 -0.37
N ALA A 131 9.31 9.42 0.45
CA ALA A 131 9.68 8.03 0.25
C ALA A 131 9.16 7.45 -1.07
N THR A 132 10.05 6.72 -1.74
CA THR A 132 9.75 5.99 -2.97
C THR A 132 9.92 4.50 -2.75
N ASP A 133 9.07 3.71 -3.39
CA ASP A 133 9.22 2.27 -3.54
C ASP A 133 8.88 1.91 -4.97
N GLN A 134 9.80 2.25 -5.86
CA GLN A 134 9.64 2.17 -7.29
C GLN A 134 10.11 0.82 -7.80
N ASP A 135 9.37 0.24 -8.73
CA ASP A 135 9.85 -0.91 -9.50
C ASP A 135 11.19 -0.61 -10.18
N SER A 136 12.06 -1.59 -10.19
CA SER A 136 13.30 -1.52 -10.95
C SER A 136 13.67 -2.88 -11.51
N TYR A 137 14.44 -2.87 -12.59
CA TYR A 137 15.08 -4.07 -13.11
C TYR A 137 16.50 -4.18 -12.58
N VAL A 138 16.78 -5.34 -11.99
CA VAL A 138 18.00 -5.61 -11.25
C VAL A 138 18.65 -6.87 -11.78
N VAL A 139 19.97 -6.84 -11.89
CA VAL A 139 20.81 -7.98 -12.25
C VAL A 139 21.87 -8.17 -11.16
N THR A 140 22.59 -9.29 -11.13
CA THR A 140 23.79 -9.39 -10.29
C THR A 140 24.90 -8.47 -10.82
N SER A 141 25.72 -7.93 -9.92
CA SER A 141 26.84 -7.06 -10.32
C SER A 141 27.86 -7.79 -11.20
N ASP A 142 28.05 -9.08 -10.98
CA ASP A 142 28.91 -9.92 -11.82
C ASP A 142 28.34 -10.05 -13.23
N PHE A 143 27.05 -10.30 -13.38
CA PHE A 143 26.39 -10.37 -14.68
C PHE A 143 26.42 -9.02 -15.40
N ALA A 144 26.19 -7.93 -14.67
CA ALA A 144 26.33 -6.58 -15.22
C ALA A 144 27.75 -6.30 -15.75
N ALA A 145 28.77 -6.71 -15.02
CA ALA A 145 30.18 -6.53 -15.42
C ALA A 145 30.53 -7.40 -16.64
N GLU A 146 30.13 -8.68 -16.64
CA GLU A 146 30.38 -9.62 -17.74
C GLU A 146 29.79 -9.12 -19.06
N HIS A 147 28.56 -8.59 -19.02
CA HIS A 147 27.84 -8.13 -20.21
C HIS A 147 27.91 -6.61 -20.43
N SER A 148 28.65 -5.88 -19.59
CA SER A 148 28.79 -4.42 -19.66
C SER A 148 27.42 -3.68 -19.59
N LEU A 149 26.54 -4.13 -18.69
CA LEU A 149 25.19 -3.58 -18.54
C LEU A 149 25.21 -2.36 -17.61
N ALA A 150 24.59 -1.26 -18.06
CA ALA A 150 24.36 -0.06 -17.27
C ALA A 150 22.88 0.38 -17.31
N SER A 151 22.17 0.01 -18.37
CA SER A 151 20.77 0.36 -18.59
C SER A 151 19.96 -0.85 -19.05
N ILE A 152 18.63 -0.74 -18.97
CA ILE A 152 17.70 -1.77 -19.44
C ILE A 152 17.94 -2.10 -20.93
N GLY A 153 18.28 -1.08 -21.74
CA GLY A 153 18.53 -1.27 -23.17
C GLY A 153 19.73 -2.19 -23.48
N ASP A 154 20.73 -2.25 -22.57
CA ASP A 154 21.93 -3.07 -22.77
C ASP A 154 21.61 -4.57 -22.69
N LEU A 155 20.49 -4.94 -22.07
CA LEU A 155 20.02 -6.33 -21.97
C LEU A 155 19.78 -7.00 -23.34
N ALA A 156 19.50 -6.22 -24.39
CA ALA A 156 19.26 -6.75 -25.73
C ALA A 156 20.43 -7.58 -26.27
N GLY A 157 21.65 -7.38 -25.78
CA GLY A 157 22.86 -8.13 -26.16
C GLY A 157 23.29 -9.23 -25.18
N ALA A 158 22.62 -9.40 -24.05
CA ALA A 158 23.07 -10.26 -22.95
C ALA A 158 22.71 -11.76 -23.10
N GLY A 159 22.06 -12.16 -24.21
CA GLY A 159 21.66 -13.55 -24.46
C GLY A 159 20.28 -13.88 -23.92
N PRO A 160 19.96 -15.17 -23.69
CA PRO A 160 18.68 -15.56 -23.13
C PRO A 160 18.50 -15.06 -21.70
N LEU A 161 17.36 -14.41 -21.42
CA LEU A 161 17.04 -13.83 -20.12
C LEU A 161 15.75 -14.43 -19.55
N ILE A 162 15.78 -14.73 -18.27
CA ILE A 162 14.61 -15.08 -17.47
C ILE A 162 14.36 -13.93 -16.50
N LEU A 163 13.19 -13.29 -16.61
CA LEU A 163 12.72 -12.28 -15.67
C LEU A 163 11.94 -12.95 -14.55
N GLY A 164 12.34 -12.69 -13.30
CA GLY A 164 11.60 -13.11 -12.10
C GLY A 164 10.87 -11.94 -11.47
N GLY A 165 9.67 -12.20 -10.98
CA GLY A 165 8.82 -11.25 -10.25
C GLY A 165 7.45 -11.84 -9.98
N ASN A 166 6.59 -11.10 -9.28
CA ASN A 166 5.22 -11.55 -9.03
C ASN A 166 4.46 -11.83 -10.32
N SER A 167 3.49 -12.75 -10.29
CA SER A 167 2.76 -13.20 -11.47
C SER A 167 2.06 -12.08 -12.23
N GLU A 168 1.54 -11.07 -11.56
CA GLU A 168 0.89 -9.92 -12.22
C GLU A 168 1.87 -9.08 -13.07
N LEU A 169 3.18 -9.13 -12.80
CA LEU A 169 4.18 -8.45 -13.61
C LEU A 169 4.12 -8.87 -15.08
N GLU A 170 3.76 -10.13 -15.36
CA GLU A 170 3.66 -10.63 -16.73
C GLU A 170 2.74 -9.77 -17.61
N THR A 171 1.72 -9.16 -17.00
CA THR A 171 0.71 -8.34 -17.70
C THR A 171 0.82 -6.84 -17.45
N ARG A 172 1.71 -6.41 -16.56
CA ARG A 172 1.91 -4.97 -16.29
C ARG A 172 2.50 -4.25 -17.51
N PRO A 173 2.21 -2.94 -17.70
CA PRO A 173 2.80 -2.13 -18.78
C PRO A 173 4.33 -2.13 -18.79
N TYR A 174 4.95 -2.33 -17.64
CA TYR A 174 6.40 -2.40 -17.45
C TYR A 174 6.92 -3.85 -17.37
N GLY A 175 6.10 -4.86 -17.64
CA GLY A 175 6.47 -6.27 -17.70
C GLY A 175 7.13 -6.68 -19.02
N PRO A 176 7.13 -7.98 -19.37
CA PRO A 176 7.79 -8.51 -20.57
C PRO A 176 7.39 -7.81 -21.88
N ALA A 177 6.10 -7.47 -22.03
CA ALA A 177 5.61 -6.75 -23.21
C ALA A 177 6.15 -5.32 -23.27
N GLY A 178 6.16 -4.60 -22.15
CA GLY A 178 6.72 -3.25 -22.05
C GLY A 178 8.23 -3.22 -22.29
N LEU A 179 8.98 -4.18 -21.74
CA LEU A 179 10.41 -4.37 -22.03
C LEU A 179 10.68 -4.53 -23.52
N SER A 180 9.90 -5.38 -24.18
CA SER A 180 10.04 -5.61 -25.63
C SER A 180 9.70 -4.34 -26.42
N GLN A 181 8.63 -3.65 -26.06
CA GLN A 181 8.18 -2.44 -26.77
C GLN A 181 9.14 -1.26 -26.59
N ALA A 182 9.58 -1.00 -25.34
CA ALA A 182 10.41 0.18 -25.03
C ALA A 182 11.88 -0.06 -25.38
N TYR A 183 12.41 -1.25 -25.14
CA TYR A 183 13.85 -1.53 -25.23
C TYR A 183 14.23 -2.61 -26.24
N GLY A 184 13.27 -3.29 -26.87
CA GLY A 184 13.56 -4.42 -27.77
C GLY A 184 14.08 -5.66 -27.04
N VAL A 185 13.96 -5.71 -25.71
CA VAL A 185 14.43 -6.80 -24.86
C VAL A 185 13.34 -7.87 -24.74
N THR A 186 13.68 -9.11 -25.09
CA THR A 186 12.77 -10.25 -24.96
C THR A 186 13.23 -11.13 -23.81
N VAL A 187 12.31 -11.48 -22.92
CA VAL A 187 12.56 -12.33 -21.75
C VAL A 187 11.56 -13.48 -21.69
N SER A 188 11.96 -14.62 -21.10
CA SER A 188 11.00 -15.56 -20.52
C SER A 188 10.65 -15.08 -19.11
N PHE A 189 9.51 -15.50 -18.59
CA PHE A 189 9.03 -15.06 -17.28
C PHE A 189 8.90 -16.23 -16.31
N THR A 190 9.31 -16.03 -15.07
CA THR A 190 9.15 -16.99 -13.98
C THR A 190 8.51 -16.28 -12.79
N PRO A 191 7.30 -16.66 -12.36
CA PRO A 191 6.64 -16.05 -11.22
C PRO A 191 7.34 -16.41 -9.91
N ILE A 192 7.56 -15.39 -9.04
CA ILE A 192 8.09 -15.53 -7.70
C ILE A 192 7.27 -14.59 -6.81
N GLU A 193 6.43 -15.18 -5.93
CA GLU A 193 5.38 -14.47 -5.19
C GLU A 193 5.91 -13.90 -3.86
N ASP A 194 6.85 -12.96 -3.92
CA ASP A 194 7.36 -12.27 -2.72
C ASP A 194 7.63 -10.77 -2.93
N SER A 195 7.08 -10.20 -4.02
CA SER A 195 7.16 -8.77 -4.36
C SER A 195 8.59 -8.24 -4.42
N GLY A 196 9.47 -8.98 -5.10
CA GLY A 196 10.87 -8.62 -5.26
C GLY A 196 11.73 -8.84 -4.01
N GLY A 197 11.21 -9.54 -3.01
CA GLY A 197 11.83 -9.76 -1.72
C GLY A 197 12.90 -10.87 -1.69
N PRO A 198 13.12 -11.48 -0.50
CA PRO A 198 14.24 -12.41 -0.29
C PRO A 198 14.27 -13.62 -1.22
N LEU A 199 13.11 -14.15 -1.67
CA LEU A 199 13.07 -15.30 -2.59
C LEU A 199 13.49 -14.88 -4.00
N THR A 200 13.01 -13.73 -4.48
CA THR A 200 13.42 -13.15 -5.77
C THR A 200 14.91 -12.82 -5.78
N VAL A 201 15.41 -12.17 -4.72
CA VAL A 201 16.84 -11.87 -4.56
C VAL A 201 17.69 -13.15 -4.55
N LYS A 202 17.23 -14.19 -3.85
CA LYS A 202 17.92 -15.48 -3.83
C LYS A 202 17.95 -16.12 -5.20
N ALA A 203 16.84 -16.20 -5.92
CA ALA A 203 16.76 -16.77 -7.27
C ALA A 203 17.71 -16.05 -8.26
N LEU A 204 17.82 -14.71 -8.13
CA LEU A 204 18.74 -13.91 -8.94
C LEU A 204 20.21 -14.24 -8.62
N ARG A 205 20.57 -14.34 -7.33
CA ARG A 205 21.93 -14.65 -6.89
C ARG A 205 22.35 -16.10 -7.22
N ASP A 206 21.42 -17.03 -7.18
CA ASP A 206 21.65 -18.44 -7.52
C ASP A 206 21.76 -18.66 -9.06
N GLY A 207 21.38 -17.65 -9.86
CA GLY A 207 21.37 -17.72 -11.32
C GLY A 207 20.16 -18.45 -11.92
N ASP A 208 19.14 -18.75 -11.13
CA ASP A 208 17.88 -19.33 -11.59
C ASP A 208 17.13 -18.35 -12.52
N ILE A 209 17.31 -17.04 -12.29
CA ILE A 209 16.88 -15.93 -13.14
C ILE A 209 18.07 -14.99 -13.39
N GLN A 210 18.06 -14.24 -14.51
CA GLN A 210 19.11 -13.28 -14.86
C GLN A 210 18.69 -11.84 -14.62
N LEU A 211 17.38 -11.59 -14.59
CA LEU A 211 16.76 -10.28 -14.38
C LEU A 211 15.66 -10.42 -13.34
N ALA A 212 15.62 -9.50 -12.39
CA ALA A 212 14.60 -9.48 -11.35
C ALA A 212 13.89 -8.13 -11.31
N ASN A 213 12.59 -8.15 -11.01
CA ASN A 213 11.88 -6.97 -10.55
C ASN A 213 12.05 -6.84 -9.04
N ILE A 214 12.77 -5.82 -8.59
CA ILE A 214 13.04 -5.53 -7.18
C ILE A 214 12.72 -4.06 -6.94
N TYR A 215 12.10 -3.75 -5.81
CA TYR A 215 11.68 -2.38 -5.49
C TYR A 215 12.86 -1.57 -4.91
N SER A 216 12.85 -0.27 -5.17
CA SER A 216 13.95 0.64 -4.81
C SER A 216 14.22 0.75 -3.32
N SER A 217 13.28 0.37 -2.46
CA SER A 217 13.44 0.34 -1.01
C SER A 217 13.97 -1.00 -0.46
N ASP A 218 14.29 -1.98 -1.34
CA ASP A 218 14.81 -3.26 -0.87
C ASP A 218 16.25 -3.12 -0.34
N PRO A 219 16.51 -3.56 0.90
CA PRO A 219 17.84 -3.41 1.51
C PRO A 219 18.92 -4.25 0.83
N ALA A 220 18.58 -5.26 0.04
CA ALA A 220 19.55 -6.06 -0.72
C ALA A 220 20.26 -5.22 -1.80
N LEU A 221 19.67 -4.11 -2.25
CA LEU A 221 20.31 -3.21 -3.22
C LEU A 221 21.53 -2.46 -2.65
N ALA A 222 21.66 -2.40 -1.33
CA ALA A 222 22.73 -1.66 -0.65
C ALA A 222 24.02 -2.46 -0.46
N ASP A 223 24.02 -3.79 -0.67
CA ASP A 223 25.17 -4.65 -0.35
C ASP A 223 26.25 -4.74 -1.47
N GLY A 224 25.98 -4.11 -2.61
CA GLY A 224 26.92 -4.04 -3.75
C GLY A 224 26.97 -5.31 -4.61
N THR A 225 26.19 -6.35 -4.30
CA THR A 225 26.14 -7.59 -5.11
C THR A 225 25.12 -7.50 -6.25
N LEU A 226 24.24 -6.50 -6.21
CA LEU A 226 23.19 -6.26 -7.17
C LEU A 226 23.39 -4.90 -7.86
N THR A 227 22.99 -4.83 -9.13
CA THR A 227 23.02 -3.62 -9.95
C THR A 227 21.64 -3.30 -10.47
N VAL A 228 21.14 -2.14 -10.10
CA VAL A 228 19.90 -1.57 -10.66
C VAL A 228 20.24 -1.00 -12.04
N LEU A 229 19.49 -1.42 -13.06
CA LEU A 229 19.68 -0.91 -14.43
C LEU A 229 18.96 0.43 -14.59
N ALA A 230 19.64 1.41 -15.23
CA ALA A 230 19.04 2.68 -15.55
C ALA A 230 17.88 2.51 -16.57
N ASP A 231 16.82 3.31 -16.39
CA ASP A 231 15.64 3.33 -17.24
C ASP A 231 15.50 4.67 -18.00
N PRO A 232 16.32 4.93 -19.04
CA PRO A 232 16.31 6.21 -19.73
C PRO A 232 15.05 6.46 -20.58
N GLN A 233 14.23 5.44 -20.85
CA GLN A 233 12.97 5.56 -21.58
C GLN A 233 11.76 5.74 -20.69
N GLY A 234 11.93 5.65 -19.35
CA GLY A 234 10.85 5.85 -18.39
C GLY A 234 9.78 4.76 -18.49
N LEU A 235 10.20 3.49 -18.56
CA LEU A 235 9.31 2.34 -18.48
C LEU A 235 8.58 2.31 -17.13
N PHE A 236 9.30 2.65 -16.07
CA PHE A 236 8.75 2.84 -14.74
C PHE A 236 8.42 4.31 -14.48
N LEU A 237 7.21 4.59 -13.99
CA LEU A 237 6.83 5.95 -13.58
C LEU A 237 7.41 6.28 -12.22
N ALA A 238 7.64 7.56 -11.95
CA ALA A 238 7.99 8.00 -10.58
C ALA A 238 6.93 7.52 -9.59
N SER A 239 7.35 6.81 -8.53
CA SER A 239 6.44 6.09 -7.65
C SER A 239 6.76 6.39 -6.19
N HIS A 240 6.00 7.32 -5.62
CA HIS A 240 6.04 7.71 -4.22
C HIS A 240 4.97 6.99 -3.42
N VAL A 241 5.24 6.71 -2.16
CA VAL A 241 4.22 6.24 -1.23
C VAL A 241 3.12 7.29 -1.13
N VAL A 242 1.88 6.87 -1.33
CA VAL A 242 0.70 7.74 -1.30
C VAL A 242 -0.44 7.04 -0.55
N PRO A 243 -1.03 7.67 0.50
CA PRO A 243 -2.20 7.10 1.13
C PRO A 243 -3.43 7.28 0.24
N LEU A 244 -4.13 6.21 -0.08
CA LEU A 244 -5.51 6.28 -0.58
C LEU A 244 -6.46 6.35 0.60
N ALA A 245 -7.46 7.22 0.51
CA ALA A 245 -8.48 7.41 1.54
C ALA A 245 -9.88 7.36 0.95
N SER A 246 -10.79 6.66 1.63
CA SER A 246 -12.24 6.69 1.35
C SER A 246 -12.88 8.01 1.83
N ALA A 247 -14.11 8.26 1.41
CA ALA A 247 -14.88 9.40 1.88
C ALA A 247 -15.19 9.37 3.41
N ARG A 248 -14.96 8.24 4.10
CA ARG A 248 -15.15 8.12 5.55
C ARG A 248 -13.98 8.65 6.37
N VAL A 249 -12.83 8.85 5.74
CA VAL A 249 -11.66 9.49 6.37
C VAL A 249 -11.91 10.99 6.40
N ASP A 250 -12.18 11.54 7.58
CA ASP A 250 -12.39 12.97 7.75
C ASP A 250 -11.09 13.79 7.62
N ASP A 251 -11.20 15.10 7.64
CA ASP A 251 -10.04 15.98 7.44
C ASP A 251 -9.05 15.92 8.61
N GLU A 252 -9.51 15.58 9.82
CA GLU A 252 -8.64 15.43 11.00
C GLU A 252 -7.81 14.14 10.87
N ALA A 253 -8.43 13.02 10.50
CA ALA A 253 -7.71 11.77 10.21
C ALA A 253 -6.76 11.94 9.03
N ALA A 254 -7.19 12.60 7.95
CA ALA A 254 -6.33 12.89 6.81
C ALA A 254 -5.10 13.73 7.21
N ALA A 255 -5.27 14.72 8.08
CA ALA A 255 -4.15 15.52 8.60
C ALA A 255 -3.15 14.69 9.43
N VAL A 256 -3.63 13.68 10.18
CA VAL A 256 -2.75 12.72 10.87
C VAL A 256 -1.90 11.96 9.87
N ILE A 257 -2.53 11.37 8.84
CA ILE A 257 -1.86 10.58 7.81
C ILE A 257 -0.87 11.45 7.01
N ASN A 258 -1.24 12.68 6.65
CA ASN A 258 -0.36 13.60 5.92
C ASN A 258 0.89 13.99 6.73
N ARG A 259 0.80 14.12 8.07
CA ARG A 259 2.00 14.31 8.90
C ARG A 259 2.93 13.12 8.85
N VAL A 260 2.39 11.90 8.82
CA VAL A 260 3.19 10.68 8.63
C VAL A 260 3.86 10.68 7.26
N SER A 261 3.08 10.95 6.19
CA SER A 261 3.61 11.01 4.83
C SER A 261 4.76 12.01 4.70
N ALA A 262 4.60 13.21 5.26
CA ALA A 262 5.62 14.26 5.23
C ALA A 262 6.93 13.89 5.95
N ALA A 263 6.89 12.96 6.90
CA ALA A 263 8.06 12.52 7.67
C ALA A 263 8.73 11.25 7.11
N LEU A 264 8.06 10.56 6.17
CA LEU A 264 8.55 9.28 5.63
C LEU A 264 9.52 9.53 4.48
N GLU A 265 10.81 9.36 4.76
CA GLU A 265 11.91 9.53 3.81
C GLU A 265 12.31 8.19 3.15
N PRO A 266 12.97 8.20 1.96
CA PRO A 266 13.44 6.97 1.32
C PRO A 266 14.32 6.10 2.22
N ALA A 267 15.23 6.71 2.99
CA ALA A 267 16.11 5.99 3.89
C ALA A 267 15.37 5.31 5.06
N ASP A 268 14.26 5.91 5.52
CA ASP A 268 13.42 5.31 6.55
C ASP A 268 12.80 4.00 6.05
N LEU A 269 12.30 4.00 4.82
CA LEU A 269 11.67 2.82 4.23
C LEU A 269 12.67 1.67 4.06
N VAL A 270 13.88 1.97 3.55
CA VAL A 270 14.95 0.97 3.45
C VAL A 270 15.29 0.38 4.83
N GLU A 271 15.41 1.20 5.87
CA GLU A 271 15.74 0.73 7.22
C GLU A 271 14.61 -0.10 7.84
N MET A 272 13.36 0.32 7.67
CA MET A 272 12.19 -0.46 8.11
C MET A 272 12.12 -1.81 7.40
N ASN A 273 12.38 -1.85 6.11
CA ASN A 273 12.43 -3.06 5.31
C ASN A 273 13.58 -3.97 5.74
N ARG A 274 14.76 -3.41 6.07
CA ARG A 274 15.89 -4.15 6.62
C ARG A 274 15.54 -4.80 7.97
N ALA A 275 14.88 -4.06 8.86
CA ALA A 275 14.43 -4.59 10.15
C ALA A 275 13.44 -5.75 9.99
N SER A 276 12.57 -5.69 8.97
CA SER A 276 11.64 -6.78 8.67
C SER A 276 12.34 -8.01 8.08
N THR A 277 13.13 -7.83 7.02
CA THR A 277 13.68 -8.94 6.24
C THR A 277 14.91 -9.58 6.86
N GLN A 278 15.79 -8.80 7.52
CA GLN A 278 17.05 -9.29 8.07
C GLN A 278 16.97 -9.53 9.58
N GLU A 279 16.19 -8.74 10.33
CA GLU A 279 16.04 -8.89 11.78
C GLU A 279 14.75 -9.63 12.17
N GLN A 280 13.89 -9.94 11.20
CA GLN A 280 12.62 -10.65 11.38
C GLN A 280 11.69 -9.99 12.41
N ARG A 281 11.68 -8.67 12.46
CA ARG A 281 10.83 -7.90 13.35
C ARG A 281 9.44 -7.74 12.75
N SER A 282 8.42 -7.67 13.59
CA SER A 282 7.05 -7.49 13.14
C SER A 282 6.80 -6.07 12.61
N ALA A 283 5.91 -5.93 11.62
CA ALA A 283 5.50 -4.64 11.07
C ALA A 283 5.03 -3.67 12.19
N SER A 284 4.27 -4.17 13.15
CA SER A 284 3.77 -3.37 14.27
C SER A 284 4.89 -2.83 15.19
N GLN A 285 5.95 -3.61 15.44
CA GLN A 285 7.10 -3.14 16.22
C GLN A 285 7.89 -2.08 15.46
N ILE A 286 8.16 -2.34 14.18
CA ILE A 286 8.90 -1.42 13.31
C ILE A 286 8.16 -0.08 13.20
N ALA A 287 6.86 -0.12 12.94
CA ALA A 287 6.01 1.07 12.84
C ALA A 287 6.05 1.91 14.12
N ARG A 288 5.89 1.27 15.29
CA ARG A 288 5.90 1.96 16.59
C ARG A 288 7.23 2.68 16.84
N GLU A 289 8.35 1.99 16.59
CA GLU A 289 9.67 2.56 16.83
C GLU A 289 9.97 3.71 15.86
N TRP A 290 9.58 3.56 14.60
CA TRP A 290 9.75 4.64 13.62
C TRP A 290 8.91 5.85 14.00
N LEU A 291 7.62 5.69 14.32
CA LEU A 291 6.75 6.78 14.77
C LEU A 291 7.31 7.49 16.01
N ALA A 292 7.78 6.73 16.99
CA ALA A 292 8.41 7.28 18.19
C ALA A 292 9.69 8.07 17.87
N SER A 293 10.53 7.56 16.96
CA SER A 293 11.77 8.20 16.52
C SER A 293 11.53 9.54 15.83
N LYS A 294 10.39 9.66 15.13
CA LYS A 294 9.97 10.89 14.42
C LYS A 294 9.18 11.84 15.32
N GLY A 295 8.87 11.45 16.58
CA GLY A 295 8.05 12.25 17.48
C GLY A 295 6.61 12.39 17.01
N LEU A 296 6.08 11.37 16.35
CA LEU A 296 4.72 11.31 15.80
C LEU A 296 3.73 10.58 16.72
N LEU A 297 4.20 10.04 17.85
CA LEU A 297 3.36 9.52 18.95
C LEU A 297 3.35 10.51 20.11
N SER A 298 2.20 10.60 20.79
CA SER A 298 1.96 11.48 21.98
C SER A 298 2.53 10.90 23.29
#